data_9d8205c249a3b9b255e02c8a072ab2b9
#
_entry.id   9d8205c249a3b9b255e02c8a072ab2b9
#
_cell.length_a   1.000
_cell.length_b   1.000
_cell.length_c   1.000
_cell.angle_alpha   90.00
_cell.angle_beta   90.00
_cell.angle_gamma   90.00
#
_symmetry.space_group_name_H-M   'P 1'
#
loop_
_entity.id
_entity.type
_entity.pdbx_description
1 polymer ?
#
loop_
_entity_poly.entity_id
_entity_poly.type
_entity_poly.pdbx_seq_one_letter_code
_entity_poly.pdbx_strand_id
1 'polypeptide(L)'
;EMFTGAEFPAADKIASINTYLGAFPVAMALEKGADIVVTGRSVDSAVTLGACIHSFGWGRDDLDQLAMGSLAGHIIECGPQATGGNFTDWEDVHSLETIGYPIAELRADGSFDCSKPEGTGGLVTRATIAEQMVYEIGDPQAYMLPDVVCDFSNVALEQVGENLVRVTGATGLPAPDTYKVCTTYADEFRGGTNMTFYGVDADRKAQKLADAIFAASRRTLQQFGLADFSETSVELIGAESQYGSNAQVSHCRELVMKIAAKHPDAAGIGIMLKEAVGLGLATPPGLSGFAGARPSPSPVVRLFSFALAKGTAKIQIELDGAIFDVPDSPGVALDRAALIRPDVPAAPADATVSVPLIKLAWGRSGDKGDK
;
A
#
# COMPACT_ATOMS: atom_id res chain seq x y z
N GLU A 1 -2.41 -18.90 -6.52
CA GLU A 1 -2.02 -17.47 -6.38
C GLU A 1 -1.85 -16.88 -7.78
N MET A 2 -2.42 -15.71 -8.04
CA MET A 2 -2.55 -15.15 -9.39
C MET A 2 -1.23 -14.64 -10.00
N PHE A 3 -0.21 -14.41 -9.20
CA PHE A 3 1.09 -13.89 -9.68
C PHE A 3 2.19 -14.96 -9.70
N THR A 4 2.20 -15.85 -8.74
CA THR A 4 3.28 -16.84 -8.56
C THR A 4 2.86 -18.26 -8.90
N GLY A 5 1.56 -18.52 -9.05
CA GLY A 5 1.01 -19.87 -9.24
C GLY A 5 1.08 -20.75 -7.98
N ALA A 6 1.38 -20.18 -6.79
CA ALA A 6 1.44 -20.94 -5.55
C ALA A 6 0.08 -21.61 -5.23
N GLU A 7 0.13 -22.76 -4.56
CA GLU A 7 -1.05 -23.48 -4.10
C GLU A 7 -1.78 -22.70 -2.99
N PHE A 8 -3.09 -22.95 -2.85
CA PHE A 8 -3.90 -22.31 -1.82
C PHE A 8 -3.43 -22.74 -0.42
N PRO A 9 -3.32 -21.80 0.54
CA PRO A 9 -2.85 -22.13 1.87
C PRO A 9 -3.78 -23.09 2.60
N ALA A 10 -3.23 -23.87 3.54
CA ALA A 10 -4.00 -24.80 4.36
C ALA A 10 -5.10 -24.06 5.14
N ALA A 11 -6.27 -24.67 5.25
CA ALA A 11 -7.46 -24.03 5.82
C ALA A 11 -7.28 -23.55 7.27
N ASP A 12 -6.51 -24.27 8.04
CA ASP A 12 -6.20 -23.95 9.45
C ASP A 12 -5.28 -22.73 9.62
N LYS A 13 -4.61 -22.31 8.56
CA LYS A 13 -3.74 -21.11 8.55
C LYS A 13 -4.47 -19.85 8.10
N ILE A 14 -5.66 -19.97 7.53
CA ILE A 14 -6.40 -18.85 6.97
C ILE A 14 -6.97 -17.97 8.09
N ALA A 15 -6.66 -16.68 8.02
CA ALA A 15 -7.19 -15.67 8.94
C ALA A 15 -8.41 -14.94 8.35
N SER A 16 -8.43 -14.67 7.03
CA SER A 16 -9.56 -14.04 6.36
C SER A 16 -9.59 -14.33 4.87
N ILE A 17 -10.78 -14.25 4.27
CA ILE A 17 -11.00 -14.28 2.82
C ILE A 17 -11.96 -13.16 2.49
N ASN A 18 -11.56 -12.28 1.57
CA ASN A 18 -12.37 -11.13 1.17
C ASN A 18 -12.39 -10.99 -0.35
N THR A 19 -13.59 -10.91 -0.92
CA THR A 19 -13.81 -10.53 -2.31
C THR A 19 -13.91 -9.02 -2.41
N TYR A 20 -13.17 -8.42 -3.32
CA TYR A 20 -13.23 -6.97 -3.57
C TYR A 20 -14.46 -6.68 -4.44
N LEU A 21 -15.53 -6.17 -3.83
CA LEU A 21 -16.76 -5.83 -4.52
C LEU A 21 -16.69 -4.41 -5.13
N GLY A 22 -17.60 -4.14 -6.05
CA GLY A 22 -17.73 -2.86 -6.74
C GLY A 22 -18.71 -1.90 -6.07
N ALA A 23 -19.11 -0.88 -6.83
CA ALA A 23 -19.89 0.27 -6.40
C ALA A 23 -21.42 0.08 -6.48
N PHE A 24 -21.91 -0.78 -7.37
CA PHE A 24 -23.35 -0.97 -7.58
C PHE A 24 -24.14 -1.41 -6.34
N PRO A 25 -23.58 -2.21 -5.40
CA PRO A 25 -24.27 -2.50 -4.14
C PRO A 25 -24.46 -1.25 -3.28
N VAL A 26 -23.50 -0.33 -3.25
CA VAL A 26 -23.61 0.95 -2.55
C VAL A 26 -24.70 1.82 -3.18
N ALA A 27 -24.67 1.97 -4.51
CA ALA A 27 -25.67 2.73 -5.24
C ALA A 27 -27.09 2.19 -5.00
N MET A 28 -27.28 0.88 -5.04
CA MET A 28 -28.57 0.24 -4.78
C MET A 28 -29.05 0.44 -3.34
N ALA A 29 -28.16 0.44 -2.35
CA ALA A 29 -28.50 0.74 -0.97
C ALA A 29 -29.02 2.18 -0.82
N LEU A 30 -28.34 3.15 -1.44
CA LEU A 30 -28.76 4.55 -1.47
C LEU A 30 -30.11 4.74 -2.21
N GLU A 31 -30.31 4.06 -3.35
CA GLU A 31 -31.56 4.10 -4.11
C GLU A 31 -32.75 3.58 -3.28
N LYS A 32 -32.50 2.61 -2.41
CA LYS A 32 -33.52 2.08 -1.48
C LYS A 32 -33.76 2.97 -0.25
N GLY A 33 -33.05 4.08 -0.12
CA GLY A 33 -33.25 5.07 0.92
C GLY A 33 -32.36 4.92 2.14
N ALA A 34 -31.23 4.22 2.01
CA ALA A 34 -30.25 4.16 3.10
C ALA A 34 -29.58 5.54 3.30
N ASP A 35 -29.59 6.07 4.52
CA ASP A 35 -28.85 7.28 4.91
C ASP A 35 -27.39 6.97 5.24
N ILE A 36 -27.11 5.75 5.69
CA ILE A 36 -25.76 5.25 6.04
C ILE A 36 -25.57 3.89 5.40
N VAL A 37 -24.48 3.71 4.67
CA VAL A 37 -24.11 2.44 4.04
C VAL A 37 -22.82 1.93 4.66
N VAL A 38 -22.87 0.74 5.28
CA VAL A 38 -21.68 0.04 5.80
C VAL A 38 -21.39 -1.13 4.87
N THR A 39 -20.22 -1.10 4.24
CA THR A 39 -19.83 -2.13 3.29
C THR A 39 -18.94 -3.20 3.94
N GLY A 40 -18.97 -4.43 3.41
CA GLY A 40 -17.85 -5.35 3.54
C GLY A 40 -16.65 -4.87 2.70
N ARG A 41 -15.71 -5.77 2.37
CA ARG A 41 -14.60 -5.40 1.49
C ARG A 41 -15.11 -5.01 0.10
N SER A 42 -14.77 -3.83 -0.32
CA SER A 42 -14.95 -3.32 -1.68
C SER A 42 -13.62 -2.76 -2.19
N VAL A 43 -13.53 -2.43 -3.47
CA VAL A 43 -12.43 -1.58 -3.96
C VAL A 43 -12.56 -0.19 -3.36
N ASP A 44 -11.45 0.47 -3.10
CA ASP A 44 -11.42 1.68 -2.26
C ASP A 44 -12.22 2.84 -2.87
N SER A 45 -12.23 2.96 -4.19
CA SER A 45 -13.06 3.94 -4.92
C SER A 45 -14.56 3.63 -4.93
N ALA A 46 -14.99 2.41 -4.57
CA ALA A 46 -16.37 1.97 -4.75
C ALA A 46 -17.40 2.78 -3.95
N VAL A 47 -17.03 3.28 -2.77
CA VAL A 47 -17.95 4.07 -1.94
C VAL A 47 -18.26 5.43 -2.58
N THR A 48 -17.26 6.07 -3.18
CA THR A 48 -17.42 7.31 -3.93
C THR A 48 -18.17 7.07 -5.23
N LEU A 49 -17.76 6.08 -6.01
CA LEU A 49 -18.41 5.72 -7.27
C LEU A 49 -19.87 5.33 -7.05
N GLY A 50 -20.21 4.61 -5.97
CA GLY A 50 -21.58 4.24 -5.64
C GLY A 50 -22.48 5.45 -5.37
N ALA A 51 -21.96 6.45 -4.68
CA ALA A 51 -22.65 7.72 -4.48
C ALA A 51 -22.87 8.48 -5.80
N CYS A 52 -21.88 8.46 -6.70
CA CYS A 52 -21.99 9.06 -8.04
C CYS A 52 -23.03 8.35 -8.91
N ILE A 53 -22.99 7.02 -8.97
CA ILE A 53 -23.98 6.21 -9.69
C ILE A 53 -25.40 6.57 -9.24
N HIS A 54 -25.62 6.60 -7.92
CA HIS A 54 -26.92 6.97 -7.36
C HIS A 54 -27.32 8.41 -7.70
N SER A 55 -26.40 9.37 -7.54
CA SER A 55 -26.72 10.81 -7.68
C SER A 55 -26.94 11.24 -9.12
N PHE A 56 -26.19 10.65 -10.06
CA PHE A 56 -26.23 11.02 -11.48
C PHE A 56 -27.00 10.02 -12.35
N GLY A 57 -27.42 8.89 -11.79
CA GLY A 57 -28.15 7.86 -12.52
C GLY A 57 -27.28 7.13 -13.54
N TRP A 58 -25.96 7.01 -13.33
CA TRP A 58 -25.07 6.32 -14.25
C TRP A 58 -25.38 4.82 -14.31
N GLY A 59 -25.46 4.32 -15.55
CA GLY A 59 -25.65 2.90 -15.83
C GLY A 59 -24.32 2.14 -15.94
N ARG A 60 -24.43 0.81 -16.17
CA ARG A 60 -23.26 -0.05 -16.36
C ARG A 60 -22.51 0.20 -17.66
N ASP A 61 -23.15 0.83 -18.63
CA ASP A 61 -22.60 1.14 -19.93
C ASP A 61 -22.02 2.58 -20.03
N ASP A 62 -22.18 3.37 -18.98
CA ASP A 62 -21.60 4.73 -18.89
C ASP A 62 -20.13 4.65 -18.46
N LEU A 63 -19.33 3.94 -19.26
CA LEU A 63 -17.98 3.47 -18.89
C LEU A 63 -17.02 4.61 -18.54
N ASP A 64 -17.04 5.71 -19.27
CA ASP A 64 -16.18 6.86 -19.02
C ASP A 64 -16.55 7.55 -17.70
N GLN A 65 -17.84 7.70 -17.42
CA GLN A 65 -18.32 8.25 -16.14
C GLN A 65 -17.95 7.33 -14.97
N LEU A 66 -18.07 6.00 -15.15
CA LEU A 66 -17.64 5.04 -14.12
C LEU A 66 -16.12 5.11 -13.89
N ALA A 67 -15.31 5.30 -14.94
CA ALA A 67 -13.88 5.48 -14.82
C ALA A 67 -13.52 6.80 -14.10
N MET A 68 -14.20 7.89 -14.44
CA MET A 68 -14.00 9.20 -13.79
C MET A 68 -14.41 9.18 -12.31
N GLY A 69 -15.56 8.57 -11.98
CA GLY A 69 -16.01 8.41 -10.60
C GLY A 69 -15.07 7.51 -9.78
N SER A 70 -14.51 6.47 -10.41
CA SER A 70 -13.48 5.62 -9.80
C SER A 70 -12.19 6.41 -9.57
N LEU A 71 -11.76 7.24 -10.50
CA LEU A 71 -10.59 8.11 -10.33
C LEU A 71 -10.80 9.11 -9.20
N ALA A 72 -11.98 9.73 -9.10
CA ALA A 72 -12.30 10.63 -8.00
C ALA A 72 -12.20 9.92 -6.65
N GLY A 73 -12.77 8.72 -6.53
CA GLY A 73 -12.66 7.89 -5.35
C GLY A 73 -11.21 7.53 -5.00
N HIS A 74 -10.43 7.16 -5.99
CA HIS A 74 -9.00 6.86 -5.83
C HIS A 74 -8.17 8.07 -5.36
N ILE A 75 -8.49 9.26 -5.84
CA ILE A 75 -7.78 10.49 -5.41
C ILE A 75 -8.07 10.83 -3.95
N ILE A 76 -9.32 10.63 -3.48
CA ILE A 76 -9.70 11.06 -2.12
C ILE A 76 -9.52 9.98 -1.06
N GLU A 77 -9.36 8.72 -1.42
CA GLU A 77 -9.35 7.58 -0.47
C GLU A 77 -8.25 7.67 0.58
N CYS A 78 -7.04 8.05 0.17
CA CYS A 78 -5.88 8.18 1.07
C CYS A 78 -5.85 9.51 1.82
N GLY A 79 -6.96 10.24 1.85
CA GLY A 79 -7.10 11.48 2.60
C GLY A 79 -6.03 12.51 2.23
N PRO A 80 -5.23 12.98 3.19
CA PRO A 80 -4.32 14.11 2.96
C PRO A 80 -3.17 13.81 1.98
N GLN A 81 -3.01 12.60 1.45
CA GLN A 81 -2.01 12.36 0.40
C GLN A 81 -2.28 13.18 -0.87
N ALA A 82 -3.54 13.37 -1.24
CA ALA A 82 -3.90 14.22 -2.39
C ALA A 82 -3.72 15.72 -2.12
N THR A 83 -3.61 16.10 -0.85
CA THR A 83 -3.42 17.50 -0.41
C THR A 83 -2.02 17.76 0.14
N GLY A 84 -1.03 16.98 -0.28
CA GLY A 84 0.39 17.19 0.01
C GLY A 84 1.00 16.25 1.04
N GLY A 85 0.23 15.33 1.64
CA GLY A 85 0.80 14.26 2.47
C GLY A 85 1.69 13.33 1.64
N ASN A 86 2.88 13.00 2.14
CA ASN A 86 3.87 12.19 1.42
C ASN A 86 4.26 12.73 0.03
N PHE A 87 4.05 14.02 -0.20
CA PHE A 87 4.38 14.66 -1.47
C PHE A 87 5.89 14.75 -1.69
N THR A 88 6.34 14.52 -2.92
CA THR A 88 7.77 14.55 -3.28
C THR A 88 8.41 15.89 -2.95
N ASP A 89 7.76 17.01 -3.27
CA ASP A 89 8.23 18.35 -2.97
C ASP A 89 7.60 18.84 -1.65
N TRP A 90 7.85 18.09 -0.58
CA TRP A 90 7.25 18.27 0.74
C TRP A 90 7.55 19.65 1.39
N GLU A 91 8.64 20.30 0.98
CA GLU A 91 9.01 21.64 1.47
C GLU A 91 7.99 22.72 1.06
N ASP A 92 7.25 22.49 -0.03
CA ASP A 92 6.20 23.39 -0.50
C ASP A 92 4.89 23.22 0.28
N VAL A 93 4.78 22.17 1.10
CA VAL A 93 3.56 21.86 1.85
C VAL A 93 3.60 22.50 3.23
N HIS A 94 2.68 23.43 3.48
CA HIS A 94 2.64 24.18 4.74
C HIS A 94 1.63 23.58 5.73
N SER A 95 1.90 23.79 7.03
CA SER A 95 0.98 23.50 8.14
C SER A 95 0.47 22.04 8.11
N LEU A 96 1.39 21.08 8.16
CA LEU A 96 1.05 19.65 8.17
C LEU A 96 0.15 19.27 9.35
N GLU A 97 0.24 19.98 10.47
CA GLU A 97 -0.56 19.77 11.68
C GLU A 97 -2.05 20.10 11.49
N THR A 98 -2.40 20.85 10.42
CA THR A 98 -3.77 21.22 10.08
C THR A 98 -4.14 20.85 8.65
N ILE A 99 -3.40 19.91 8.05
CA ILE A 99 -3.59 19.50 6.65
C ILE A 99 -5.05 19.11 6.39
N GLY A 100 -5.66 19.73 5.37
CA GLY A 100 -7.05 19.47 4.98
C GLY A 100 -7.18 18.18 4.18
N TYR A 101 -8.29 17.47 4.35
CA TYR A 101 -8.63 16.33 3.50
C TYR A 101 -9.10 16.80 2.12
N PRO A 102 -8.90 16.00 1.05
CA PRO A 102 -9.35 16.37 -0.27
C PRO A 102 -10.87 16.37 -0.38
N ILE A 103 -11.37 17.28 -1.21
CA ILE A 103 -12.76 17.38 -1.62
C ILE A 103 -12.81 17.17 -3.13
N ALA A 104 -13.65 16.26 -3.61
CA ALA A 104 -13.93 16.09 -5.03
C ALA A 104 -15.36 16.54 -5.34
N GLU A 105 -15.49 17.56 -6.18
CA GLU A 105 -16.78 18.06 -6.66
C GLU A 105 -17.03 17.52 -8.06
N LEU A 106 -17.86 16.46 -8.15
CA LEU A 106 -18.15 15.77 -9.40
C LEU A 106 -19.32 16.39 -10.16
N ARG A 107 -19.31 16.24 -11.47
CA ARG A 107 -20.39 16.61 -12.41
C ARG A 107 -20.96 15.38 -13.08
N ALA A 108 -22.15 15.53 -13.66
CA ALA A 108 -22.84 14.42 -14.34
C ALA A 108 -22.09 13.83 -15.54
N ASP A 109 -21.17 14.59 -16.16
CA ASP A 109 -20.28 14.12 -17.22
C ASP A 109 -19.05 13.34 -16.72
N GLY A 110 -18.92 13.21 -15.38
CA GLY A 110 -17.80 12.55 -14.73
C GLY A 110 -16.63 13.48 -14.40
N SER A 111 -16.51 14.65 -15.03
CA SER A 111 -15.45 15.60 -14.67
C SER A 111 -15.57 16.05 -13.21
N PHE A 112 -14.43 16.37 -12.57
CA PHE A 112 -14.48 16.87 -11.21
C PHE A 112 -13.37 17.87 -10.91
N ASP A 113 -13.63 18.69 -9.90
CA ASP A 113 -12.64 19.59 -9.33
C ASP A 113 -12.20 19.03 -7.97
N CYS A 114 -10.88 18.97 -7.77
CA CYS A 114 -10.30 18.55 -6.50
C CYS A 114 -9.76 19.78 -5.75
N SER A 115 -10.16 19.89 -4.47
CA SER A 115 -9.79 20.98 -3.58
C SER A 115 -9.57 20.48 -2.16
N LYS A 116 -9.43 21.39 -1.20
CA LYS A 116 -9.42 21.13 0.25
C LYS A 116 -10.22 22.18 1.00
N PRO A 117 -10.61 21.92 2.27
CA PRO A 117 -11.33 22.92 3.06
C PRO A 117 -10.53 24.23 3.19
N GLU A 118 -11.23 25.35 3.07
CA GLU A 118 -10.64 26.67 3.22
C GLU A 118 -10.03 26.85 4.62
N GLY A 119 -8.91 27.56 4.70
CA GLY A 119 -8.22 27.84 5.97
C GLY A 119 -7.44 26.64 6.55
N THR A 120 -7.41 25.48 5.88
CA THR A 120 -6.59 24.34 6.30
C THR A 120 -5.19 24.37 5.69
N GLY A 121 -4.24 23.67 6.34
CA GLY A 121 -2.91 23.40 5.78
C GLY A 121 -2.97 22.46 4.56
N GLY A 122 -1.82 22.13 4.03
CA GLY A 122 -1.70 21.31 2.83
C GLY A 122 -1.65 22.12 1.54
N LEU A 123 -1.53 21.42 0.42
CA LEU A 123 -1.34 21.97 -0.92
C LEU A 123 -2.07 21.11 -1.96
N VAL A 124 -2.93 21.73 -2.79
CA VAL A 124 -3.58 21.05 -3.91
C VAL A 124 -3.08 21.64 -5.23
N THR A 125 -2.25 20.87 -5.91
CA THR A 125 -1.69 21.22 -7.21
C THR A 125 -1.82 20.05 -8.20
N ARG A 126 -1.55 20.33 -9.47
CA ARG A 126 -1.46 19.25 -10.47
C ARG A 126 -0.48 18.16 -10.06
N ALA A 127 0.62 18.53 -9.39
CA ALA A 127 1.63 17.58 -8.97
C ALA A 127 1.15 16.68 -7.81
N THR A 128 0.51 17.26 -6.77
CA THR A 128 -0.04 16.46 -5.65
C THR A 128 -1.12 15.49 -6.12
N ILE A 129 -1.99 15.94 -7.05
CA ILE A 129 -3.04 15.09 -7.65
C ILE A 129 -2.43 14.03 -8.58
N ALA A 130 -1.40 14.38 -9.37
CA ALA A 130 -0.72 13.42 -10.25
C ALA A 130 -0.04 12.31 -9.45
N GLU A 131 0.63 12.64 -8.35
CA GLU A 131 1.25 11.63 -7.49
C GLU A 131 0.21 10.69 -6.86
N GLN A 132 -0.93 11.23 -6.41
CA GLN A 132 -2.02 10.39 -5.91
C GLN A 132 -2.64 9.55 -7.02
N MET A 133 -2.83 10.10 -8.23
CA MET A 133 -3.40 9.37 -9.37
C MET A 133 -2.60 8.13 -9.74
N VAL A 134 -1.26 8.18 -9.66
CA VAL A 134 -0.42 7.03 -10.00
C VAL A 134 -0.10 6.12 -8.81
N TYR A 135 -0.52 6.50 -7.62
CA TYR A 135 -0.32 5.74 -6.39
C TYR A 135 -1.02 4.37 -6.48
N GLU A 136 -0.30 3.28 -6.21
CA GLU A 136 -0.82 1.88 -6.28
C GLU A 136 -1.38 1.44 -7.64
N ILE A 137 -1.21 2.22 -8.70
CA ILE A 137 -1.67 1.88 -10.05
C ILE A 137 -0.56 1.13 -10.80
N GLY A 138 -0.74 -0.18 -10.96
CA GLY A 138 0.24 -1.02 -11.67
C GLY A 138 0.22 -0.85 -13.19
N ASP A 139 -0.96 -0.60 -13.76
CA ASP A 139 -1.15 -0.40 -15.19
C ASP A 139 -2.18 0.71 -15.42
N PRO A 140 -1.74 1.94 -15.75
CA PRO A 140 -2.64 3.07 -15.93
C PRO A 140 -3.57 2.96 -17.13
N GLN A 141 -3.25 2.12 -18.14
CA GLN A 141 -4.12 1.85 -19.27
C GLN A 141 -5.13 0.73 -19.01
N ALA A 142 -5.02 0.02 -17.91
CA ALA A 142 -5.90 -1.09 -17.56
C ALA A 142 -5.99 -1.27 -16.04
N TYR A 143 -6.41 -0.23 -15.32
CA TYR A 143 -6.69 -0.34 -13.90
C TYR A 143 -8.00 -1.08 -13.69
N MET A 144 -7.90 -2.35 -13.32
CA MET A 144 -9.02 -3.30 -13.29
C MET A 144 -9.81 -3.18 -12.00
N LEU A 145 -11.02 -2.64 -12.10
CA LEU A 145 -12.00 -2.56 -11.02
C LEU A 145 -13.22 -3.45 -11.32
N PRO A 146 -14.02 -3.86 -10.33
CA PRO A 146 -15.16 -4.71 -10.55
C PRO A 146 -16.23 -4.18 -11.52
N ASP A 147 -16.38 -2.85 -11.56
CA ASP A 147 -17.43 -2.19 -12.32
C ASP A 147 -16.97 -1.68 -13.69
N VAL A 148 -15.69 -1.45 -13.86
CA VAL A 148 -15.08 -0.88 -15.06
C VAL A 148 -13.57 -1.16 -15.07
N VAL A 149 -12.97 -1.30 -16.25
CA VAL A 149 -11.51 -1.22 -16.41
C VAL A 149 -11.18 0.21 -16.82
N CYS A 150 -10.44 0.92 -15.97
CA CYS A 150 -10.14 2.32 -16.21
C CYS A 150 -8.85 2.49 -17.04
N ASP A 151 -8.87 3.40 -17.98
CA ASP A 151 -7.70 3.94 -18.67
C ASP A 151 -7.47 5.39 -18.24
N PHE A 152 -6.37 5.64 -17.54
CA PHE A 152 -5.96 6.95 -17.04
C PHE A 152 -4.88 7.61 -17.88
N SER A 153 -4.49 7.02 -19.02
CA SER A 153 -3.38 7.52 -19.85
C SER A 153 -3.63 8.89 -20.47
N ASN A 154 -4.90 9.28 -20.64
CA ASN A 154 -5.32 10.56 -21.21
C ASN A 154 -5.89 11.53 -20.17
N VAL A 155 -5.71 11.26 -18.87
CA VAL A 155 -6.18 12.16 -17.82
C VAL A 155 -5.46 13.50 -17.91
N ALA A 156 -6.25 14.57 -17.94
CA ALA A 156 -5.78 15.94 -17.92
C ALA A 156 -6.02 16.57 -16.53
N LEU A 157 -4.98 17.20 -16.00
CA LEU A 157 -4.98 17.93 -14.74
C LEU A 157 -4.75 19.40 -15.01
N GLU A 158 -5.73 20.25 -14.74
CA GLU A 158 -5.67 21.70 -14.95
C GLU A 158 -5.76 22.45 -13.62
N GLN A 159 -4.78 23.30 -13.32
CA GLN A 159 -4.86 24.21 -12.18
C GLN A 159 -5.84 25.35 -12.53
N VAL A 160 -7.06 25.29 -12.01
CA VAL A 160 -8.11 26.29 -12.31
C VAL A 160 -8.25 27.35 -11.23
N GLY A 161 -7.54 27.22 -10.12
CA GLY A 161 -7.48 28.18 -9.02
C GLY A 161 -6.45 27.78 -7.98
N GLU A 162 -6.29 28.60 -6.97
CA GLU A 162 -5.44 28.26 -5.82
C GLU A 162 -6.06 27.06 -5.08
N ASN A 163 -5.28 26.02 -4.85
CA ASN A 163 -5.74 24.75 -4.26
C ASN A 163 -6.99 24.16 -4.95
N LEU A 164 -7.08 24.32 -6.28
CA LEU A 164 -8.20 23.84 -7.07
C LEU A 164 -7.71 23.26 -8.40
N VAL A 165 -7.85 21.97 -8.59
CA VAL A 165 -7.41 21.22 -9.77
C VAL A 165 -8.60 20.56 -10.44
N ARG A 166 -8.82 20.86 -11.72
CA ARG A 166 -9.79 20.16 -12.56
C ARG A 166 -9.20 18.88 -13.13
N VAL A 167 -9.96 17.79 -13.06
CA VAL A 167 -9.60 16.46 -13.54
C VAL A 167 -10.60 16.01 -14.60
N THR A 168 -10.09 15.58 -15.75
CA THR A 168 -10.90 15.11 -16.89
C THR A 168 -10.15 14.01 -17.64
N GLY A 169 -10.84 13.27 -18.53
CA GLY A 169 -10.21 12.45 -19.57
C GLY A 169 -9.90 11.00 -19.20
N ALA A 170 -10.30 10.50 -18.02
CA ALA A 170 -10.30 9.05 -17.82
C ALA A 170 -11.37 8.41 -18.71
N THR A 171 -11.04 7.26 -19.30
CA THR A 171 -11.96 6.46 -20.13
C THR A 171 -12.14 5.07 -19.56
N GLY A 172 -13.26 4.42 -19.87
CA GLY A 172 -13.62 3.11 -19.35
C GLY A 172 -13.70 2.04 -20.43
N LEU A 173 -13.26 0.84 -20.09
CA LEU A 173 -13.51 -0.39 -20.83
C LEU A 173 -14.49 -1.26 -20.03
N PRO A 174 -15.17 -2.23 -20.67
CA PRO A 174 -16.10 -3.10 -19.98
C PRO A 174 -15.51 -3.75 -18.73
N ALA A 175 -16.35 -3.94 -17.71
CA ALA A 175 -15.96 -4.58 -16.46
C ALA A 175 -15.32 -5.96 -16.69
N PRO A 176 -14.33 -6.38 -15.90
CA PRO A 176 -13.73 -7.72 -16.01
C PRO A 176 -14.73 -8.80 -15.60
N ASP A 177 -14.52 -10.02 -16.05
CA ASP A 177 -15.35 -11.20 -15.74
C ASP A 177 -15.04 -11.84 -14.38
N THR A 178 -14.08 -11.30 -13.66
CA THR A 178 -13.63 -11.81 -12.36
C THR A 178 -13.55 -10.72 -11.29
N TYR A 179 -13.66 -11.15 -10.04
CA TYR A 179 -13.29 -10.37 -8.85
C TYR A 179 -11.89 -10.77 -8.39
N LYS A 180 -11.14 -9.82 -7.86
CA LYS A 180 -9.97 -10.11 -7.03
C LYS A 180 -10.44 -10.58 -5.67
N VAL A 181 -9.90 -11.71 -5.20
CA VAL A 181 -10.07 -12.20 -3.83
C VAL A 181 -8.72 -12.15 -3.14
N CYS A 182 -8.72 -11.62 -1.93
CA CYS A 182 -7.54 -11.59 -1.08
C CYS A 182 -7.79 -12.47 0.16
N THR A 183 -6.92 -13.46 0.34
CA THR A 183 -6.86 -14.31 1.52
C THR A 183 -5.68 -13.90 2.36
N THR A 184 -5.87 -13.68 3.66
CA THR A 184 -4.77 -13.54 4.60
C THR A 184 -4.54 -14.85 5.34
N TYR A 185 -3.27 -15.24 5.51
CA TYR A 185 -2.91 -16.44 6.24
C TYR A 185 -1.64 -16.22 7.06
N ALA A 186 -1.46 -16.99 8.12
CA ALA A 186 -0.29 -16.93 8.99
C ALA A 186 0.42 -18.28 9.00
N ASP A 187 1.74 -18.28 8.80
CA ASP A 187 2.54 -19.48 8.73
C ASP A 187 3.77 -19.47 9.65
N GLU A 188 4.15 -18.31 10.14
CA GLU A 188 5.31 -18.10 10.98
C GLU A 188 5.04 -16.99 12.02
N PHE A 189 6.03 -16.77 12.88
CA PHE A 189 6.06 -15.65 13.81
C PHE A 189 7.25 -14.74 13.51
N ARG A 190 7.10 -13.44 13.80
CA ARG A 190 8.15 -12.44 13.72
C ARG A 190 8.26 -11.67 15.03
N GLY A 191 9.44 -11.10 15.25
CA GLY A 191 9.66 -10.13 16.32
C GLY A 191 10.99 -9.44 16.15
N GLY A 192 11.13 -8.31 16.79
CA GLY A 192 12.33 -7.50 16.73
C GLY A 192 12.34 -6.42 17.80
N THR A 193 13.44 -5.70 17.87
CA THR A 193 13.60 -4.56 18.77
C THR A 193 14.58 -3.54 18.18
N ASN A 194 14.45 -2.30 18.65
CA ASN A 194 15.35 -1.22 18.33
C ASN A 194 16.25 -0.90 19.53
N MET A 195 17.54 -0.69 19.27
CA MET A 195 18.54 -0.31 20.27
C MET A 195 19.40 0.82 19.71
N THR A 196 19.65 1.85 20.49
CA THR A 196 20.44 3.01 20.07
C THR A 196 21.88 2.85 20.52
N PHE A 197 22.84 3.16 19.67
CA PHE A 197 24.26 3.18 19.98
C PHE A 197 24.86 4.57 19.78
N TYR A 198 25.69 4.97 20.71
CA TYR A 198 26.43 6.25 20.70
C TYR A 198 27.93 6.06 20.83
N GLY A 199 28.67 7.08 20.35
CA GLY A 199 30.11 7.19 20.48
C GLY A 199 30.89 6.61 19.32
N VAL A 200 32.19 6.57 19.46
CA VAL A 200 33.12 6.09 18.43
C VAL A 200 32.79 4.65 18.05
N ASP A 201 32.79 4.34 16.75
CA ASP A 201 32.50 3.03 16.19
C ASP A 201 31.13 2.47 16.57
N ALA A 202 30.08 3.32 16.65
CA ALA A 202 28.74 2.89 17.02
C ALA A 202 28.20 1.78 16.11
N ASP A 203 28.46 1.86 14.82
CA ASP A 203 28.11 0.86 13.80
C ASP A 203 28.75 -0.53 14.08
N ARG A 204 30.05 -0.55 14.37
CA ARG A 204 30.76 -1.80 14.68
C ARG A 204 30.32 -2.40 16.03
N LYS A 205 30.03 -1.56 17.01
CA LYS A 205 29.52 -1.99 18.33
C LYS A 205 28.14 -2.60 18.20
N ALA A 206 27.25 -1.97 17.44
CA ALA A 206 25.90 -2.44 17.17
C ALA A 206 25.92 -3.78 16.44
N GLN A 207 26.70 -3.91 15.38
CA GLN A 207 26.85 -5.16 14.66
C GLN A 207 27.37 -6.29 15.57
N LYS A 208 28.38 -5.98 16.41
CA LYS A 208 28.92 -6.96 17.35
C LYS A 208 27.88 -7.46 18.35
N LEU A 209 26.98 -6.59 18.84
CA LEU A 209 25.88 -7.00 19.71
C LEU A 209 24.85 -7.85 18.93
N ALA A 210 24.48 -7.44 17.71
CA ALA A 210 23.54 -8.21 16.89
C ALA A 210 24.03 -9.64 16.65
N ASP A 211 25.30 -9.82 16.29
CA ASP A 211 25.94 -11.13 16.09
C ASP A 211 25.90 -11.96 17.38
N ALA A 212 26.16 -11.33 18.53
CA ALA A 212 26.12 -12.00 19.82
C ALA A 212 24.70 -12.45 20.20
N ILE A 213 23.67 -11.61 19.93
CA ILE A 213 22.27 -11.94 20.17
C ILE A 213 21.86 -13.17 19.34
N PHE A 214 22.15 -13.18 18.04
CA PHE A 214 21.81 -14.32 17.20
C PHE A 214 22.59 -15.59 17.56
N ALA A 215 23.89 -15.47 17.89
CA ALA A 215 24.68 -16.61 18.34
C ALA A 215 24.14 -17.22 19.65
N ALA A 216 23.80 -16.39 20.63
CA ALA A 216 23.20 -16.83 21.89
C ALA A 216 21.83 -17.47 21.66
N SER A 217 20.99 -16.81 20.83
CA SER A 217 19.65 -17.30 20.49
C SER A 217 19.70 -18.67 19.83
N ARG A 218 20.58 -18.88 18.80
CA ARG A 218 20.72 -20.16 18.12
C ARG A 218 21.18 -21.27 19.07
N ARG A 219 22.11 -20.97 19.98
CA ARG A 219 22.54 -21.93 21.01
C ARG A 219 21.36 -22.33 21.91
N THR A 220 20.53 -21.37 22.32
CA THR A 220 19.36 -21.62 23.16
C THR A 220 18.29 -22.39 22.39
N LEU A 221 18.02 -22.06 21.12
CA LEU A 221 17.12 -22.83 20.26
C LEU A 221 17.53 -24.30 20.18
N GLN A 222 18.81 -24.58 19.95
CA GLN A 222 19.35 -25.96 19.93
C GLN A 222 19.14 -26.69 21.24
N GLN A 223 19.34 -26.03 22.39
CA GLN A 223 19.11 -26.61 23.71
C GLN A 223 17.66 -27.02 23.92
N PHE A 224 16.71 -26.27 23.36
CA PHE A 224 15.27 -26.58 23.44
C PHE A 224 14.75 -27.45 22.28
N GLY A 225 15.63 -27.90 21.37
CA GLY A 225 15.22 -28.72 20.22
C GLY A 225 14.36 -27.98 19.20
N LEU A 226 14.44 -26.67 19.17
CA LEU A 226 13.73 -25.83 18.20
C LEU A 226 14.55 -25.67 16.91
N ALA A 227 13.86 -25.41 15.79
CA ALA A 227 14.50 -25.09 14.52
C ALA A 227 15.31 -23.78 14.61
N ASP A 228 16.16 -23.51 13.64
CA ASP A 228 16.80 -22.18 13.48
C ASP A 228 15.79 -21.16 12.95
N PHE A 229 16.14 -19.89 13.03
CA PHE A 229 15.37 -18.80 12.41
C PHE A 229 15.23 -19.04 10.90
N SER A 230 14.04 -18.85 10.36
CA SER A 230 13.81 -18.90 8.92
C SER A 230 14.40 -17.66 8.21
N GLU A 231 14.45 -16.53 8.93
CA GLU A 231 15.04 -15.29 8.43
C GLU A 231 15.56 -14.44 9.61
N THR A 232 16.66 -13.75 9.41
CA THR A 232 17.19 -12.76 10.36
C THR A 232 17.55 -11.47 9.64
N SER A 233 17.34 -10.31 10.29
CA SER A 233 17.65 -9.00 9.75
C SER A 233 18.33 -8.12 10.79
N VAL A 234 19.36 -7.39 10.33
CA VAL A 234 20.02 -6.32 11.09
C VAL A 234 20.09 -5.09 10.21
N GLU A 235 19.50 -3.99 10.68
CA GLU A 235 19.56 -2.70 10.02
C GLU A 235 20.24 -1.70 10.95
N LEU A 236 21.26 -1.01 10.45
CA LEU A 236 21.98 0.04 11.18
C LEU A 236 21.54 1.39 10.64
N ILE A 237 20.41 1.89 11.15
CA ILE A 237 19.78 3.13 10.71
C ILE A 237 20.61 4.32 11.21
N GLY A 238 21.09 5.13 10.27
CA GLY A 238 22.09 6.19 10.51
C GLY A 238 23.48 5.83 10.01
N ALA A 239 23.75 4.55 9.75
CA ALA A 239 24.96 4.05 9.09
C ALA A 239 24.70 3.61 7.64
N GLU A 240 23.60 4.04 7.04
CA GLU A 240 23.21 3.77 5.66
C GLU A 240 23.18 2.28 5.26
N SER A 241 22.87 1.38 6.19
CA SER A 241 22.81 -0.06 5.91
C SER A 241 21.80 -0.44 4.80
N GLN A 242 20.79 0.42 4.57
CA GLN A 242 19.79 0.25 3.50
C GLN A 242 20.35 0.52 2.10
N TYR A 243 21.44 1.30 2.01
CA TYR A 243 22.05 1.69 0.73
C TYR A 243 23.07 0.66 0.21
N GLY A 244 23.42 -0.37 0.99
CA GLY A 244 24.33 -1.43 0.59
C GLY A 244 25.67 -0.89 0.08
N SER A 245 26.06 -1.24 -1.14
CA SER A 245 27.33 -0.78 -1.74
C SER A 245 27.37 0.72 -2.08
N ASN A 246 26.23 1.41 -2.02
CA ASN A 246 26.14 2.87 -2.26
C ASN A 246 26.21 3.68 -0.96
N ALA A 247 26.33 3.04 0.20
CA ALA A 247 26.49 3.71 1.48
C ALA A 247 27.75 4.61 1.45
N GLN A 248 27.60 5.83 1.95
CA GLN A 248 28.65 6.86 1.99
C GLN A 248 29.13 7.14 3.42
N VAL A 249 28.33 6.76 4.42
CA VAL A 249 28.67 6.94 5.82
C VAL A 249 29.74 5.95 6.24
N SER A 250 30.88 6.44 6.68
CA SER A 250 31.92 5.69 7.38
C SER A 250 32.05 6.22 8.80
N HIS A 251 32.26 5.32 9.79
CA HIS A 251 32.47 5.70 11.20
C HIS A 251 31.29 6.45 11.84
N CYS A 252 30.12 5.87 11.81
CA CYS A 252 28.94 6.41 12.44
C CYS A 252 29.11 6.50 13.97
N ARG A 253 28.71 7.65 14.56
CA ARG A 253 28.79 7.89 16.02
C ARG A 253 27.44 7.85 16.72
N GLU A 254 26.37 7.72 15.96
CA GLU A 254 25.01 7.68 16.45
C GLU A 254 24.14 6.90 15.46
N LEU A 255 23.46 5.86 15.92
CA LEU A 255 22.58 5.05 15.10
C LEU A 255 21.53 4.30 15.91
N VAL A 256 20.49 3.84 15.23
CA VAL A 256 19.54 2.86 15.75
C VAL A 256 19.81 1.51 15.08
N MET A 257 20.17 0.50 15.88
CA MET A 257 20.19 -0.89 15.45
C MET A 257 18.78 -1.45 15.53
N LYS A 258 18.21 -1.85 14.40
CA LYS A 258 16.98 -2.61 14.30
C LYS A 258 17.35 -4.07 14.05
N ILE A 259 16.99 -4.95 14.98
CA ILE A 259 17.22 -6.40 14.89
C ILE A 259 15.88 -7.12 14.85
N ALA A 260 15.71 -8.04 13.91
CA ALA A 260 14.47 -8.79 13.74
C ALA A 260 14.74 -10.22 13.27
N ALA A 261 13.78 -11.13 13.53
CA ALA A 261 13.82 -12.49 13.00
C ALA A 261 12.40 -13.01 12.71
N LYS A 262 12.34 -14.05 11.87
CA LYS A 262 11.19 -14.92 11.68
C LYS A 262 11.52 -16.34 12.17
N HIS A 263 10.51 -17.02 12.70
CA HIS A 263 10.64 -18.38 13.21
C HIS A 263 9.29 -19.10 13.10
N PRO A 264 9.25 -20.41 12.79
CA PRO A 264 8.01 -21.19 12.74
C PRO A 264 7.22 -21.21 14.06
N ASP A 265 7.90 -21.09 15.21
CA ASP A 265 7.31 -21.10 16.55
C ASP A 265 7.52 -19.75 17.24
N ALA A 266 6.48 -19.23 17.88
CA ALA A 266 6.53 -18.01 18.70
C ALA A 266 7.60 -18.08 19.82
N ALA A 267 7.84 -19.28 20.37
CA ALA A 267 8.87 -19.50 21.39
C ALA A 267 10.27 -19.15 20.89
N GLY A 268 10.58 -19.42 19.61
CA GLY A 268 11.86 -19.06 19.01
C GLY A 268 12.10 -17.56 18.99
N ILE A 269 11.08 -16.79 18.61
CA ILE A 269 11.14 -15.31 18.67
C ILE A 269 11.26 -14.84 20.13
N GLY A 270 10.51 -15.47 21.05
CA GLY A 270 10.59 -15.17 22.48
C GLY A 270 12.00 -15.35 23.06
N ILE A 271 12.74 -16.39 22.59
CA ILE A 271 14.13 -16.63 22.95
C ILE A 271 15.02 -15.47 22.47
N MET A 272 14.93 -15.07 21.20
CA MET A 272 15.71 -13.96 20.68
C MET A 272 15.49 -12.67 21.46
N LEU A 273 14.23 -12.35 21.75
CA LEU A 273 13.88 -11.13 22.49
C LEU A 273 14.39 -11.15 23.94
N LYS A 274 14.46 -12.34 24.56
CA LYS A 274 15.08 -12.51 25.89
C LYS A 274 16.60 -12.33 25.86
N GLU A 275 17.26 -12.95 24.87
CA GLU A 275 18.73 -12.83 24.68
C GLU A 275 19.10 -11.38 24.39
N ALA A 276 18.32 -10.65 23.57
CA ALA A 276 18.54 -9.25 23.28
C ALA A 276 18.55 -8.37 24.56
N VAL A 277 17.63 -8.64 25.51
CA VAL A 277 17.60 -7.95 26.80
C VAL A 277 18.74 -8.44 27.71
N GLY A 278 18.97 -9.76 27.76
CA GLY A 278 19.98 -10.37 28.63
C GLY A 278 21.40 -9.89 28.32
N LEU A 279 21.72 -9.69 27.04
CA LEU A 279 23.01 -9.21 26.57
C LEU A 279 23.20 -7.70 26.71
N GLY A 280 22.20 -6.95 27.18
CA GLY A 280 22.28 -5.50 27.32
C GLY A 280 23.42 -5.03 28.26
N LEU A 281 23.83 -5.88 29.23
CA LEU A 281 24.99 -5.59 30.11
C LEU A 281 26.30 -6.24 29.60
N ALA A 282 26.26 -7.08 28.58
CA ALA A 282 27.43 -7.70 27.95
C ALA A 282 27.81 -7.02 26.62
N THR A 283 27.18 -5.89 26.30
CA THR A 283 27.42 -5.12 25.09
C THR A 283 28.64 -4.22 25.19
N PRO A 284 29.26 -3.82 24.05
CA PRO A 284 30.20 -2.69 24.03
C PRO A 284 29.57 -1.41 24.60
N PRO A 285 30.36 -0.49 25.17
CA PRO A 285 29.82 0.73 25.75
C PRO A 285 29.15 1.64 24.70
N GLY A 286 28.04 2.28 25.07
CA GLY A 286 27.30 3.19 24.18
C GLY A 286 25.88 2.76 23.88
N LEU A 287 25.40 1.63 24.42
CA LEU A 287 24.02 1.20 24.33
C LEU A 287 23.11 2.16 25.10
N SER A 288 22.03 2.56 24.47
CA SER A 288 20.91 3.29 25.06
C SER A 288 19.61 2.83 24.42
N GLY A 289 18.48 3.26 24.94
CA GLY A 289 17.18 2.94 24.39
C GLY A 289 16.06 3.58 25.20
N PHE A 290 14.86 3.54 24.63
CA PHE A 290 13.65 3.95 25.32
C PHE A 290 13.16 2.80 26.20
N ALA A 291 12.97 3.09 27.49
CA ALA A 291 12.42 2.10 28.42
C ALA A 291 10.93 1.87 28.13
N GLY A 292 10.58 0.66 27.80
CA GLY A 292 9.21 0.26 27.46
C GLY A 292 8.93 -1.20 27.74
N ALA A 293 7.75 -1.67 27.38
CA ALA A 293 7.39 -3.07 27.49
C ALA A 293 8.28 -3.93 26.59
N ARG A 294 8.58 -5.16 27.03
CA ARG A 294 9.32 -6.12 26.19
C ARG A 294 8.50 -6.42 24.93
N PRO A 295 9.10 -6.32 23.74
CA PRO A 295 8.44 -6.77 22.52
C PRO A 295 8.00 -8.23 22.62
N SER A 296 6.91 -8.58 21.95
CA SER A 296 6.37 -9.94 21.92
C SER A 296 6.31 -10.47 20.49
N PRO A 297 6.36 -11.80 20.29
CA PRO A 297 6.14 -12.41 19.01
C PRO A 297 4.78 -12.03 18.43
N SER A 298 4.73 -11.80 17.11
CA SER A 298 3.49 -11.59 16.37
C SER A 298 3.45 -12.50 15.13
N PRO A 299 2.27 -12.96 14.69
CA PRO A 299 2.15 -13.75 13.47
C PRO A 299 2.68 -12.99 12.25
N VAL A 300 3.31 -13.70 11.33
CA VAL A 300 3.59 -13.20 9.96
C VAL A 300 2.34 -13.43 9.14
N VAL A 301 1.64 -12.34 8.83
CA VAL A 301 0.45 -12.38 7.98
C VAL A 301 0.89 -12.19 6.53
N ARG A 302 0.53 -13.14 5.67
CA ARG A 302 0.82 -13.12 4.24
C ARG A 302 -0.47 -12.96 3.43
N LEU A 303 -0.33 -12.43 2.23
CA LEU A 303 -1.41 -12.31 1.28
C LEU A 303 -1.34 -13.44 0.25
N PHE A 304 -2.52 -13.96 -0.09
CA PHE A 304 -2.74 -14.87 -1.22
C PHE A 304 -3.87 -14.31 -2.05
N SER A 305 -3.58 -13.89 -3.27
CA SER A 305 -4.56 -13.28 -4.16
C SER A 305 -4.91 -14.22 -5.30
N PHE A 306 -6.20 -14.30 -5.64
CA PHE A 306 -6.69 -15.07 -6.77
C PHE A 306 -7.90 -14.40 -7.42
N ALA A 307 -8.18 -14.77 -8.68
CA ALA A 307 -9.35 -14.32 -9.40
C ALA A 307 -10.51 -15.29 -9.17
N LEU A 308 -11.70 -14.74 -8.88
CA LEU A 308 -12.96 -15.48 -8.72
C LEU A 308 -13.93 -15.07 -9.82
N ALA A 309 -14.45 -16.01 -10.58
CA ALA A 309 -15.45 -15.71 -11.61
C ALA A 309 -16.66 -15.00 -11.02
N LYS A 310 -17.13 -13.95 -11.69
CA LYS A 310 -18.36 -13.24 -11.32
C LYS A 310 -19.55 -14.18 -11.32
N GLY A 311 -20.56 -13.91 -10.50
CA GLY A 311 -21.68 -14.80 -10.26
C GLY A 311 -21.40 -15.93 -9.26
N THR A 312 -20.14 -16.17 -8.86
CA THR A 312 -19.81 -17.16 -7.82
C THR A 312 -20.13 -16.64 -6.41
N ALA A 313 -19.85 -15.36 -6.15
CA ALA A 313 -20.19 -14.71 -4.88
C ALA A 313 -21.61 -14.13 -4.94
N LYS A 314 -22.44 -14.44 -3.93
CA LYS A 314 -23.76 -13.81 -3.79
C LYS A 314 -23.61 -12.45 -3.16
N ILE A 315 -23.98 -11.40 -3.91
CA ILE A 315 -23.91 -10.02 -3.44
C ILE A 315 -25.29 -9.59 -2.95
N GLN A 316 -25.37 -9.07 -1.73
CA GLN A 316 -26.63 -8.68 -1.09
C GLN A 316 -26.47 -7.38 -0.33
N ILE A 317 -27.55 -6.62 -0.22
CA ILE A 317 -27.69 -5.52 0.71
C ILE A 317 -28.80 -5.86 1.72
N GLU A 318 -28.63 -5.42 2.95
CA GLU A 318 -29.65 -5.48 4.00
C GLU A 318 -30.03 -4.08 4.42
N LEU A 319 -31.30 -3.78 4.42
CA LEU A 319 -31.86 -2.50 4.87
C LEU A 319 -33.11 -2.76 5.69
N ASP A 320 -33.16 -2.30 6.95
CA ASP A 320 -34.27 -2.45 7.88
C ASP A 320 -34.75 -3.92 8.05
N GLY A 321 -33.79 -4.86 7.99
CA GLY A 321 -34.06 -6.30 8.11
C GLY A 321 -34.55 -6.97 6.81
N ALA A 322 -34.71 -6.22 5.72
CA ALA A 322 -34.98 -6.78 4.40
C ALA A 322 -33.70 -7.01 3.60
N ILE A 323 -33.59 -8.19 2.96
CA ILE A 323 -32.42 -8.57 2.16
C ILE A 323 -32.79 -8.47 0.68
N PHE A 324 -31.89 -7.83 -0.08
CA PHE A 324 -32.05 -7.65 -1.53
C PHE A 324 -30.82 -8.20 -2.25
N ASP A 325 -31.04 -9.04 -3.26
CA ASP A 325 -29.99 -9.50 -4.14
C ASP A 325 -29.55 -8.37 -5.09
N VAL A 326 -28.25 -8.17 -5.22
CA VAL A 326 -27.68 -7.20 -6.16
C VAL A 326 -27.35 -7.94 -7.46
N PRO A 327 -27.93 -7.52 -8.61
CA PRO A 327 -27.60 -8.11 -9.90
C PRO A 327 -26.11 -7.93 -10.22
N ASP A 328 -25.42 -9.03 -10.46
CA ASP A 328 -24.03 -9.01 -10.89
C ASP A 328 -23.94 -8.87 -12.42
N SER A 329 -22.89 -8.20 -12.90
CA SER A 329 -22.57 -8.17 -14.34
C SER A 329 -21.61 -9.31 -14.64
N PRO A 330 -21.83 -10.12 -15.70
CA PRO A 330 -20.92 -11.19 -16.03
C PRO A 330 -19.52 -10.68 -16.41
N GLY A 331 -19.42 -9.43 -16.85
CA GLY A 331 -18.16 -8.84 -17.30
C GLY A 331 -17.62 -9.48 -18.57
N VAL A 332 -16.40 -9.04 -18.95
CA VAL A 332 -15.69 -9.53 -20.15
C VAL A 332 -14.22 -9.77 -19.80
N ALA A 333 -13.66 -10.88 -20.28
CA ALA A 333 -12.22 -11.10 -20.15
C ALA A 333 -11.44 -10.02 -20.90
N LEU A 334 -10.58 -9.30 -20.21
CA LEU A 334 -9.75 -8.26 -20.83
C LEU A 334 -8.58 -8.89 -21.59
N ASP A 335 -8.53 -8.66 -22.89
CA ASP A 335 -7.32 -8.95 -23.68
C ASP A 335 -6.30 -7.82 -23.55
N ARG A 336 -5.38 -7.95 -22.60
CA ARG A 336 -4.32 -6.96 -22.37
C ARG A 336 -3.34 -6.84 -23.54
N ALA A 337 -3.23 -7.87 -24.39
CA ALA A 337 -2.35 -7.83 -25.55
C ALA A 337 -2.93 -6.98 -26.70
N ALA A 338 -4.25 -6.78 -26.69
CA ALA A 338 -4.93 -5.92 -27.66
C ALA A 338 -4.84 -4.42 -27.31
N LEU A 339 -4.38 -4.06 -26.09
CA LEU A 339 -4.24 -2.67 -25.70
C LEU A 339 -3.08 -2.02 -26.46
N ILE A 340 -3.36 -0.85 -27.04
CA ILE A 340 -2.33 -0.04 -27.72
C ILE A 340 -1.41 0.55 -26.66
N ARG A 341 -0.15 0.13 -26.67
CA ARG A 341 0.87 0.62 -25.74
C ARG A 341 1.70 1.72 -26.39
N PRO A 342 2.14 2.74 -25.62
CA PRO A 342 3.06 3.73 -26.14
C PRO A 342 4.37 3.06 -26.60
N ASP A 343 4.93 3.51 -27.70
CA ASP A 343 6.23 3.07 -28.15
C ASP A 343 7.31 3.43 -27.14
N VAL A 344 8.13 2.45 -26.76
CA VAL A 344 9.30 2.71 -25.93
C VAL A 344 10.36 3.39 -26.79
N PRO A 345 10.80 4.61 -26.44
CA PRO A 345 11.85 5.27 -27.21
C PRO A 345 13.09 4.39 -27.30
N ALA A 346 13.61 4.21 -28.53
CA ALA A 346 14.86 3.49 -28.71
C ALA A 346 16.01 4.25 -28.03
N ALA A 347 16.85 3.54 -27.29
CA ALA A 347 18.07 4.14 -26.76
C ALA A 347 18.97 4.59 -27.93
N PRO A 348 19.60 5.78 -27.86
CA PRO A 348 20.58 6.19 -28.85
C PRO A 348 21.69 5.14 -29.03
N ALA A 349 22.09 4.85 -30.25
CA ALA A 349 23.05 3.80 -30.57
C ALA A 349 24.44 4.01 -29.92
N ASP A 350 24.76 5.24 -29.57
CA ASP A 350 25.99 5.68 -28.91
C ASP A 350 25.87 5.85 -27.38
N ALA A 351 24.71 5.59 -26.83
CA ALA A 351 24.48 5.65 -25.39
C ALA A 351 24.98 4.38 -24.67
N THR A 352 26.28 4.27 -24.49
CA THR A 352 26.93 3.05 -23.96
C THR A 352 27.72 3.29 -22.69
N VAL A 353 27.11 3.94 -21.72
CA VAL A 353 27.72 4.04 -20.37
C VAL A 353 26.93 3.18 -19.42
N SER A 354 27.59 2.19 -18.81
CA SER A 354 26.99 1.42 -17.72
C SER A 354 27.18 2.19 -16.42
N VAL A 355 26.07 2.63 -15.83
CA VAL A 355 26.05 3.30 -14.53
C VAL A 355 25.02 2.63 -13.62
N PRO A 356 25.27 2.57 -12.29
CA PRO A 356 24.25 2.12 -11.35
C PRO A 356 22.99 2.97 -11.45
N LEU A 357 21.82 2.34 -11.49
CA LEU A 357 20.54 3.03 -11.63
C LEU A 357 20.35 4.11 -10.55
N ILE A 358 20.79 3.84 -9.30
CA ILE A 358 20.71 4.80 -8.18
C ILE A 358 21.44 6.15 -8.44
N LYS A 359 22.37 6.20 -9.41
CA LYS A 359 23.04 7.44 -9.82
C LYS A 359 22.27 8.23 -10.87
N LEU A 360 21.26 7.64 -11.47
CA LEU A 360 20.47 8.21 -12.56
C LEU A 360 19.04 8.51 -12.18
N ALA A 361 18.50 7.76 -11.21
CA ALA A 361 17.10 7.82 -10.82
C ALA A 361 16.95 7.51 -9.34
N TRP A 362 15.88 8.03 -8.78
CA TRP A 362 15.46 7.71 -7.42
C TRP A 362 14.30 6.75 -7.45
N GLY A 363 14.33 5.75 -6.58
CA GLY A 363 13.22 4.84 -6.41
C GLY A 363 12.25 5.40 -5.39
N ARG A 364 10.96 5.17 -5.64
CA ARG A 364 9.89 5.36 -4.66
C ARG A 364 9.29 4.02 -4.31
N SER A 365 8.92 3.81 -3.05
CA SER A 365 8.11 2.66 -2.67
C SER A 365 6.68 2.82 -3.18
N GLY A 366 5.88 1.76 -3.14
CA GLY A 366 4.46 1.81 -3.48
C GLY A 366 3.66 2.78 -2.62
N ASP A 367 4.15 3.12 -1.43
CA ASP A 367 3.57 4.10 -0.52
C ASP A 367 4.25 5.47 -0.67
N LYS A 368 4.33 6.04 -1.85
CA LYS A 368 4.94 7.37 -2.08
C LYS A 368 6.20 7.60 -1.21
N GLY A 369 7.06 6.62 -1.14
CA GLY A 369 8.28 6.68 -0.32
C GLY A 369 9.25 7.76 -0.81
N ASP A 370 10.31 7.91 -0.04
CA ASP A 370 11.37 8.90 -0.27
C ASP A 370 11.93 8.93 -1.69
N LYS A 371 12.45 10.11 -2.00
CA LYS A 371 13.32 10.34 -3.15
C LYS A 371 14.57 9.47 -3.08
#